data_c20ffaa57d60594c48e83a7f541787a1
#
_entry.id   c20ffaa57d60594c48e83a7f541787a1
#
_cell.length_a   1.000
_cell.length_b   1.000
_cell.length_c   1.000
_cell.angle_alpha   90.00
_cell.angle_beta   90.00
_cell.angle_gamma   90.00
#
_symmetry.space_group_name_H-M   'P 1'
#
loop_
_entity.id
_entity.type
_entity.pdbx_description
1 polymer ?
#
loop_
_entity_poly.entity_id
_entity_poly.type
_entity_poly.pdbx_seq_one_letter_code
_entity_poly.pdbx_strand_id
1 'polypeptide(L)'
;MKKSLFYCLFAVLCAVNLFSSCSNEEGTTAPDLSDVIDKELVGNYGGNLNIKIDGTQVGAMPQEISVKKAGTSSISLSIANFAFGAMAFGDINLENCPLEMKDGGYIFTHEEPLVLNLDGFTATVNLKNGSIVNEQLILALDIAAKLGNQEQHVEVTYEGKRGTEIESGKSKEAQILSFKFDTDYELHPMHKILVDTEAIIDETTKVITFRVNKEELAKEENAGALTQLFPEIVLSEGATISKTENFDFSAPIELVVTAEDGQTTAKYIVTAVEYLVPTTLKITFNEWKEMAGSNPLAGSQKWMVPVEEEWSSANEGLAVLMNLYTDYKEGFTMLPTSGKDGGPNSAVRLFTAHTPNMLSPEITPGFLYTGQFVFDFSQASEPLKMTHLGIDFKGKPKTLKVTYKYAKGGEFIGDQDKTKTDHGLIVAILFESTEELPYLDGGNFKNEEYHVMSAWVGGKSGISDTNGQWKTEEISFDDLKGYDATKTYKLAIACQPSIDGGEVKGAIGSELLIDDIEVVAE
;
A
#
# COMPACT_ATOMS: atom_id res chain seq x y z
N MET A 1 7.98 20.12 -35.80
CA MET A 1 7.18 21.35 -35.78
C MET A 1 5.74 21.01 -35.37
N LYS A 2 5.48 20.81 -34.07
CA LYS A 2 4.13 20.62 -33.45
C LYS A 2 4.22 20.81 -31.91
N LYS A 3 5.04 21.72 -31.44
CA LYS A 3 5.15 22.08 -29.99
C LYS A 3 4.93 23.58 -29.71
N SER A 4 4.39 24.32 -30.67
CA SER A 4 4.32 25.79 -30.60
C SER A 4 2.88 26.35 -30.51
N LEU A 5 1.86 25.50 -30.42
CA LEU A 5 0.47 25.98 -30.40
C LEU A 5 -0.17 25.97 -29.00
N PHE A 6 0.50 25.34 -28.02
CA PHE A 6 -0.06 25.20 -26.67
C PHE A 6 0.31 26.35 -25.71
N TYR A 7 1.31 27.17 -26.09
CA TYR A 7 1.74 28.30 -25.25
C TYR A 7 1.09 29.64 -25.60
N CYS A 8 0.33 29.75 -26.67
CA CYS A 8 -0.30 31.01 -27.05
C CYS A 8 -1.68 31.28 -26.40
N LEU A 9 -2.30 30.29 -25.72
CA LEU A 9 -3.58 30.51 -25.05
C LEU A 9 -3.45 31.02 -23.61
N PHE A 10 -2.28 30.92 -23.01
CA PHE A 10 -2.02 31.36 -21.62
C PHE A 10 -1.42 32.77 -21.49
N ALA A 11 -1.06 33.41 -22.58
CA ALA A 11 -0.35 34.71 -22.57
C ALA A 11 -1.23 35.96 -22.75
N VAL A 12 -2.57 35.81 -22.84
CA VAL A 12 -3.49 36.95 -23.06
C VAL A 12 -4.18 37.44 -21.78
N LEU A 13 -3.94 36.81 -20.62
CA LEU A 13 -4.67 37.15 -19.38
C LEU A 13 -3.94 38.11 -18.44
N CYS A 14 -2.84 38.75 -18.85
CA CYS A 14 -2.08 39.65 -18.00
C CYS A 14 -1.87 41.05 -18.61
N ALA A 15 -2.89 41.69 -19.11
CA ALA A 15 -2.82 43.14 -19.34
C ALA A 15 -4.21 43.71 -19.48
N VAL A 16 -4.76 44.28 -18.44
CA VAL A 16 -5.46 45.58 -18.42
C VAL A 16 -5.95 45.84 -16.99
N ASN A 17 -5.14 46.45 -16.18
CA ASN A 17 -5.61 47.37 -15.14
C ASN A 17 -5.35 48.78 -15.65
N LEU A 18 -6.35 49.58 -15.58
CA LEU A 18 -6.38 51.03 -15.35
C LEU A 18 -7.54 51.64 -16.14
N PHE A 19 -8.64 51.89 -15.42
CA PHE A 19 -9.30 53.20 -15.50
C PHE A 19 -10.13 53.39 -14.24
N SER A 20 -9.68 54.30 -13.43
CA SER A 20 -10.35 54.93 -12.34
C SER A 20 -11.42 55.93 -12.88
N SER A 21 -12.60 55.93 -12.30
CA SER A 21 -13.22 57.22 -11.89
C SER A 21 -14.66 57.08 -11.39
N CYS A 22 -14.85 57.48 -10.15
CA CYS A 22 -15.94 58.26 -9.55
C CYS A 22 -17.38 57.74 -9.49
N SER A 23 -17.74 57.47 -8.22
CA SER A 23 -18.96 57.93 -7.51
C SER A 23 -20.34 57.65 -8.10
N ASN A 24 -21.06 56.72 -7.47
CA ASN A 24 -22.28 56.97 -6.71
C ASN A 24 -22.65 55.70 -5.92
N GLU A 25 -22.95 55.84 -4.65
CA GLU A 25 -23.57 54.83 -3.81
C GLU A 25 -24.99 54.56 -4.34
N GLU A 26 -25.14 53.51 -5.12
CA GLU A 26 -26.37 52.74 -5.24
C GLU A 26 -25.96 51.27 -5.09
N GLY A 27 -26.58 50.56 -4.13
CA GLY A 27 -26.32 49.16 -3.88
C GLY A 27 -26.49 48.38 -5.19
N THR A 28 -25.37 47.93 -5.79
CA THR A 28 -25.37 47.04 -6.93
C THR A 28 -25.82 45.67 -6.43
N THR A 29 -27.13 45.43 -6.49
CA THR A 29 -27.65 44.04 -6.48
C THR A 29 -26.96 43.30 -7.61
N ALA A 30 -26.30 42.17 -7.29
CA ALA A 30 -25.71 41.29 -8.29
C ALA A 30 -26.75 41.04 -9.40
N PRO A 31 -26.36 40.98 -10.68
CA PRO A 31 -27.30 40.76 -11.77
C PRO A 31 -28.04 39.44 -11.57
N ASP A 32 -29.36 39.46 -11.81
CA ASP A 32 -30.18 38.26 -11.80
C ASP A 32 -29.85 37.41 -13.04
N LEU A 33 -29.14 36.30 -12.85
CA LEU A 33 -28.72 35.33 -13.86
C LEU A 33 -29.61 34.08 -13.86
N SER A 34 -30.73 34.10 -13.15
CA SER A 34 -31.59 32.92 -12.96
C SER A 34 -31.93 32.19 -14.28
N ASP A 35 -32.33 32.94 -15.28
CA ASP A 35 -32.70 32.38 -16.60
C ASP A 35 -31.53 31.72 -17.33
N VAL A 36 -30.34 32.28 -17.21
CA VAL A 36 -29.12 31.73 -17.80
C VAL A 36 -28.69 30.49 -17.03
N ILE A 37 -28.71 30.54 -15.72
CA ILE A 37 -28.37 29.41 -14.86
C ILE A 37 -29.26 28.21 -15.26
N ASP A 38 -30.57 28.40 -15.28
CA ASP A 38 -31.54 27.34 -15.56
C ASP A 38 -31.45 26.78 -16.99
N LYS A 39 -31.10 27.60 -17.98
CA LYS A 39 -31.08 27.16 -19.38
C LYS A 39 -29.71 26.73 -19.89
N GLU A 40 -28.66 27.36 -19.43
CA GLU A 40 -27.33 27.25 -20.02
C GLU A 40 -26.28 26.59 -19.09
N LEU A 41 -26.42 26.71 -17.76
CA LEU A 41 -25.38 26.28 -16.85
C LEU A 41 -25.73 25.00 -16.06
N VAL A 42 -27.00 24.83 -15.67
CA VAL A 42 -27.43 23.63 -14.91
C VAL A 42 -27.36 22.40 -15.78
N GLY A 43 -26.88 21.31 -15.20
CA GLY A 43 -26.80 19.98 -15.84
C GLY A 43 -25.60 19.18 -15.38
N ASN A 44 -25.48 18.01 -15.97
CA ASN A 44 -24.35 17.12 -15.76
C ASN A 44 -23.29 17.37 -16.85
N TYR A 45 -22.05 17.48 -16.42
CA TYR A 45 -20.89 17.70 -17.27
C TYR A 45 -20.02 16.45 -17.21
N GLY A 46 -19.90 15.73 -18.32
CA GLY A 46 -19.02 14.58 -18.44
C GLY A 46 -17.66 14.97 -19.00
N GLY A 47 -16.59 14.52 -18.38
CA GLY A 47 -15.23 14.88 -18.76
C GLY A 47 -14.17 14.06 -18.03
N ASN A 48 -12.94 14.60 -17.99
CA ASN A 48 -11.82 13.95 -17.34
C ASN A 48 -11.25 14.80 -16.22
N LEU A 49 -11.00 14.17 -15.07
CA LEU A 49 -10.15 14.66 -14.02
C LEU A 49 -8.69 14.28 -14.31
N ASN A 50 -7.79 15.23 -14.22
CA ASN A 50 -6.36 14.98 -14.25
C ASN A 50 -5.77 15.33 -12.88
N ILE A 51 -5.00 14.42 -12.32
CA ILE A 51 -4.51 14.50 -10.95
C ILE A 51 -2.99 14.58 -10.96
N LYS A 52 -2.45 15.53 -10.22
CA LYS A 52 -1.03 15.65 -9.93
C LYS A 52 -0.81 15.67 -8.42
N ILE A 53 0.22 14.96 -7.98
CA ILE A 53 0.69 15.00 -6.60
C ILE A 53 2.07 15.62 -6.61
N ASP A 54 2.27 16.69 -5.85
CA ASP A 54 3.53 17.44 -5.78
C ASP A 54 4.11 17.78 -7.17
N GLY A 55 3.21 18.16 -8.10
CA GLY A 55 3.54 18.52 -9.48
C GLY A 55 3.74 17.35 -10.45
N THR A 56 3.69 16.11 -9.99
CA THR A 56 3.83 14.92 -10.84
C THR A 56 2.45 14.40 -11.26
N GLN A 57 2.25 14.20 -12.58
CA GLN A 57 1.01 13.62 -13.12
C GLN A 57 0.91 12.15 -12.69
N VAL A 58 -0.11 11.81 -11.91
CA VAL A 58 -0.30 10.45 -11.37
C VAL A 58 -1.50 9.72 -11.94
N GLY A 59 -2.45 10.43 -12.58
CA GLY A 59 -3.59 9.80 -13.21
C GLY A 59 -4.50 10.74 -13.94
N ALA A 60 -5.40 10.14 -14.74
CA ALA A 60 -6.56 10.79 -15.33
C ALA A 60 -7.73 9.82 -15.27
N MET A 61 -8.90 10.31 -14.87
CA MET A 61 -10.09 9.47 -14.74
C MET A 61 -11.34 10.20 -15.28
N PRO A 62 -12.25 9.48 -15.94
CA PRO A 62 -13.54 10.06 -16.33
C PRO A 62 -14.35 10.38 -15.07
N GLN A 63 -14.97 11.55 -15.06
CA GLN A 63 -15.80 12.01 -13.94
C GLN A 63 -16.97 12.82 -14.45
N GLU A 64 -18.14 12.65 -13.85
CA GLU A 64 -19.29 13.52 -14.03
C GLU A 64 -19.35 14.55 -12.90
N ILE A 65 -19.56 15.82 -13.27
CA ILE A 65 -19.79 16.90 -12.31
C ILE A 65 -21.21 17.44 -12.52
N SER A 66 -22.00 17.42 -11.46
CA SER A 66 -23.35 18.00 -11.48
C SER A 66 -23.31 19.46 -11.09
N VAL A 67 -23.88 20.32 -11.91
CA VAL A 67 -24.05 21.75 -11.65
C VAL A 67 -25.52 22.03 -11.39
N LYS A 68 -25.81 22.66 -10.26
CA LYS A 68 -27.16 23.04 -9.83
C LYS A 68 -27.25 24.52 -9.53
N LYS A 69 -28.44 25.09 -9.65
CA LYS A 69 -28.72 26.46 -9.21
C LYS A 69 -28.70 26.54 -7.69
N ALA A 70 -27.94 27.49 -7.16
CA ALA A 70 -27.89 27.77 -5.72
C ALA A 70 -28.59 29.08 -5.36
N GLY A 71 -28.61 30.05 -6.28
CA GLY A 71 -29.24 31.34 -6.08
C GLY A 71 -29.56 32.01 -7.42
N THR A 72 -29.88 33.31 -7.40
CA THR A 72 -30.16 34.12 -8.61
C THR A 72 -28.90 34.42 -9.41
N SER A 73 -27.72 34.33 -8.79
CA SER A 73 -26.42 34.58 -9.41
C SER A 73 -25.33 33.61 -8.89
N SER A 74 -25.71 32.43 -8.43
CA SER A 74 -24.80 31.42 -7.92
C SER A 74 -25.20 30.01 -8.32
N ILE A 75 -24.20 29.14 -8.42
CA ILE A 75 -24.33 27.70 -8.68
C ILE A 75 -23.70 26.87 -7.58
N SER A 76 -24.07 25.62 -7.47
CA SER A 76 -23.39 24.60 -6.68
C SER A 76 -22.89 23.49 -7.58
N LEU A 77 -21.73 22.95 -7.27
CA LEU A 77 -21.12 21.84 -8.00
C LEU A 77 -20.99 20.62 -7.07
N SER A 78 -21.27 19.44 -7.61
CA SER A 78 -21.11 18.18 -6.89
C SER A 78 -20.31 17.21 -7.72
N ILE A 79 -19.26 16.66 -7.11
CA ILE A 79 -18.47 15.53 -7.60
C ILE A 79 -18.80 14.38 -6.66
N ALA A 80 -19.53 13.39 -7.13
CA ALA A 80 -19.92 12.24 -6.34
C ALA A 80 -18.80 11.19 -6.30
N ASN A 81 -18.65 10.55 -5.14
CA ASN A 81 -17.76 9.40 -4.92
C ASN A 81 -16.33 9.65 -5.43
N PHE A 82 -15.78 10.85 -5.18
CA PHE A 82 -14.41 11.14 -5.59
C PHE A 82 -13.42 10.27 -4.81
N ALA A 83 -12.68 9.45 -5.55
CA ALA A 83 -11.64 8.61 -5.00
C ALA A 83 -10.43 8.62 -5.94
N PHE A 84 -9.24 8.47 -5.38
CA PHE A 84 -8.02 8.33 -6.14
C PHE A 84 -7.10 7.29 -5.49
N GLY A 85 -6.81 6.21 -6.21
CA GLY A 85 -6.14 5.05 -5.66
C GLY A 85 -6.95 4.45 -4.50
N ALA A 86 -6.31 4.22 -3.36
CA ALA A 86 -6.97 3.74 -2.15
C ALA A 86 -7.59 4.89 -1.30
N MET A 87 -7.45 6.15 -1.71
CA MET A 87 -7.99 7.30 -0.97
C MET A 87 -9.40 7.64 -1.48
N ALA A 88 -10.41 7.34 -0.68
CA ALA A 88 -11.78 7.76 -0.92
C ALA A 88 -12.02 9.12 -0.23
N PHE A 89 -12.23 10.17 -1.03
CA PHE A 89 -12.57 11.51 -0.54
C PHE A 89 -14.08 11.69 -0.36
N GLY A 90 -14.89 10.74 -0.89
CA GLY A 90 -16.33 10.85 -0.88
C GLY A 90 -16.86 11.96 -1.79
N ASP A 91 -18.00 12.54 -1.43
CA ASP A 91 -18.62 13.59 -2.22
C ASP A 91 -17.97 14.96 -1.96
N ILE A 92 -17.52 15.62 -3.01
CA ILE A 92 -17.04 17.01 -2.95
C ILE A 92 -18.17 17.92 -3.42
N ASN A 93 -18.71 18.72 -2.49
CA ASN A 93 -19.78 19.66 -2.77
C ASN A 93 -19.29 21.11 -2.57
N LEU A 94 -19.22 21.88 -3.64
CA LEU A 94 -18.92 23.30 -3.61
C LEU A 94 -20.24 24.08 -3.75
N GLU A 95 -20.72 24.61 -2.65
CA GLU A 95 -22.02 25.28 -2.59
C GLU A 95 -21.90 26.80 -2.76
N ASN A 96 -22.95 27.40 -3.34
CA ASN A 96 -23.07 28.86 -3.45
C ASN A 96 -21.88 29.57 -4.14
N CYS A 97 -21.34 28.99 -5.19
CA CYS A 97 -20.31 29.61 -6.01
C CYS A 97 -20.88 30.80 -6.79
N PRO A 98 -20.50 32.04 -6.48
CA PRO A 98 -20.97 33.24 -7.17
C PRO A 98 -20.45 33.26 -8.62
N LEU A 99 -21.33 33.69 -9.55
CA LEU A 99 -21.04 33.79 -10.98
C LEU A 99 -20.68 35.23 -11.35
N GLU A 100 -19.63 35.37 -12.15
CA GLU A 100 -19.25 36.60 -12.82
C GLU A 100 -19.19 36.33 -14.34
N MET A 101 -19.81 37.21 -15.13
CA MET A 101 -19.73 37.15 -16.58
C MET A 101 -18.39 37.70 -17.04
N LYS A 102 -17.63 36.90 -17.80
CA LYS A 102 -16.31 37.30 -18.32
C LYS A 102 -16.06 36.64 -19.68
N ASP A 103 -15.61 37.43 -20.64
CA ASP A 103 -15.15 36.99 -21.97
C ASP A 103 -16.16 36.05 -22.71
N GLY A 104 -17.46 36.30 -22.54
CA GLY A 104 -18.52 35.53 -23.19
C GLY A 104 -18.84 34.20 -22.50
N GLY A 105 -18.39 33.98 -21.30
CA GLY A 105 -18.70 32.86 -20.43
C GLY A 105 -18.92 33.27 -18.99
N TYR A 106 -18.95 32.32 -18.10
CA TYR A 106 -19.16 32.52 -16.68
C TYR A 106 -17.98 31.95 -15.91
N ILE A 107 -17.35 32.77 -15.06
CA ILE A 107 -16.36 32.33 -14.08
C ILE A 107 -17.02 32.29 -12.71
N PHE A 108 -16.51 31.42 -11.85
CA PHE A 108 -16.99 31.30 -10.47
C PHE A 108 -15.86 30.94 -9.53
N THR A 109 -16.06 31.30 -8.28
CA THR A 109 -15.13 31.06 -7.18
C THR A 109 -15.87 30.38 -6.03
N HIS A 110 -15.12 29.83 -5.08
CA HIS A 110 -15.64 29.36 -3.79
C HIS A 110 -14.77 29.99 -2.72
N GLU A 111 -15.35 30.85 -1.90
CA GLU A 111 -14.57 31.73 -1.01
C GLU A 111 -13.97 30.99 0.18
N GLU A 112 -14.65 29.96 0.70
CA GLU A 112 -14.19 29.20 1.85
C GLU A 112 -13.66 27.82 1.43
N PRO A 113 -12.50 27.39 1.97
CA PRO A 113 -12.03 26.04 1.75
C PRO A 113 -13.02 24.99 2.26
N LEU A 114 -13.29 23.97 1.44
CA LEU A 114 -14.06 22.82 1.91
C LEU A 114 -13.14 21.88 2.69
N VAL A 115 -13.48 21.63 3.96
CA VAL A 115 -12.73 20.71 4.82
C VAL A 115 -13.46 19.36 4.87
N LEU A 116 -12.80 18.31 4.42
CA LEU A 116 -13.25 16.94 4.49
C LEU A 116 -12.53 16.22 5.64
N ASN A 117 -13.31 15.68 6.57
CA ASN A 117 -12.78 14.84 7.65
C ASN A 117 -13.04 13.39 7.27
N LEU A 118 -12.00 12.71 6.90
CA LEU A 118 -12.04 11.35 6.37
C LEU A 118 -11.44 10.38 7.40
N ASP A 119 -11.69 9.10 7.21
CA ASP A 119 -11.15 8.09 8.12
C ASP A 119 -9.62 8.02 7.97
N GLY A 120 -8.90 8.44 9.00
CA GLY A 120 -7.43 8.47 9.04
C GLY A 120 -6.75 9.74 8.52
N PHE A 121 -7.43 10.65 7.79
CA PHE A 121 -6.82 11.89 7.30
C PHE A 121 -7.83 13.04 7.14
N THR A 122 -7.34 14.26 7.00
CA THR A 122 -8.15 15.43 6.65
C THR A 122 -7.71 16.01 5.33
N ALA A 123 -8.66 16.47 4.50
CA ALA A 123 -8.35 17.15 3.27
C ALA A 123 -9.01 18.53 3.22
N THR A 124 -8.25 19.55 2.80
CA THR A 124 -8.76 20.90 2.56
C THR A 124 -8.77 21.14 1.06
N VAL A 125 -9.96 21.33 0.49
CA VAL A 125 -10.18 21.53 -0.94
C VAL A 125 -10.42 23.00 -1.23
N ASN A 126 -9.60 23.58 -2.12
CA ASN A 126 -9.72 24.97 -2.57
C ASN A 126 -10.04 25.00 -4.07
N LEU A 127 -11.07 25.72 -4.46
CA LEU A 127 -11.31 26.03 -5.88
C LEU A 127 -10.37 27.17 -6.30
N LYS A 128 -9.39 26.86 -7.15
CA LYS A 128 -8.46 27.87 -7.71
C LYS A 128 -9.04 28.61 -8.92
N ASN A 129 -9.78 27.88 -9.73
CA ASN A 129 -10.39 28.43 -10.94
C ASN A 129 -11.61 27.58 -11.33
N GLY A 130 -12.71 28.25 -11.70
CA GLY A 130 -13.91 27.64 -12.21
C GLY A 130 -14.49 28.47 -13.35
N SER A 131 -14.86 27.83 -14.46
CA SER A 131 -15.52 28.52 -15.59
C SER A 131 -16.44 27.60 -16.36
N ILE A 132 -17.50 28.19 -16.91
CA ILE A 132 -18.39 27.53 -17.90
C ILE A 132 -18.46 28.43 -19.12
N VAL A 133 -17.99 27.92 -20.26
CA VAL A 133 -17.95 28.61 -21.53
C VAL A 133 -18.41 27.64 -22.62
N ASN A 134 -19.40 28.01 -23.42
CA ASN A 134 -19.90 27.18 -24.52
C ASN A 134 -20.19 25.73 -24.10
N GLU A 135 -20.91 25.53 -23.02
CA GLU A 135 -21.24 24.23 -22.43
C GLU A 135 -20.04 23.43 -21.92
N GLN A 136 -18.87 24.05 -21.82
CA GLN A 136 -17.66 23.41 -21.31
C GLN A 136 -17.37 23.91 -19.89
N LEU A 137 -17.29 22.99 -18.94
CA LEU A 137 -16.90 23.23 -17.55
C LEU A 137 -15.41 22.97 -17.38
N ILE A 138 -14.70 23.94 -16.88
CA ILE A 138 -13.28 23.82 -16.51
C ILE A 138 -13.15 24.12 -15.03
N LEU A 139 -12.47 23.23 -14.29
CA LEU A 139 -12.15 23.42 -12.87
C LEU A 139 -10.68 23.20 -12.61
N ALA A 140 -10.15 23.93 -11.64
CA ALA A 140 -8.86 23.64 -11.01
C ALA A 140 -9.05 23.66 -9.49
N LEU A 141 -8.81 22.52 -8.85
CA LEU A 141 -8.85 22.35 -7.41
C LEU A 141 -7.43 22.13 -6.88
N ASP A 142 -7.21 22.66 -5.69
CA ASP A 142 -6.00 22.51 -4.92
C ASP A 142 -6.38 21.85 -3.59
N ILE A 143 -5.87 20.65 -3.35
CA ILE A 143 -6.23 19.82 -2.20
C ILE A 143 -4.99 19.63 -1.33
N ALA A 144 -5.06 20.11 -0.10
CA ALA A 144 -4.06 19.81 0.92
C ALA A 144 -4.56 18.65 1.79
N ALA A 145 -3.98 17.48 1.61
CA ALA A 145 -4.31 16.29 2.38
C ALA A 145 -3.33 16.12 3.55
N LYS A 146 -3.86 16.02 4.78
CA LYS A 146 -3.06 15.83 6.00
C LYS A 146 -3.26 14.44 6.57
N LEU A 147 -2.17 13.68 6.60
CA LEU A 147 -2.07 12.39 7.26
C LEU A 147 -1.13 12.54 8.47
N GLY A 148 -1.68 12.64 9.67
CA GLY A 148 -0.90 12.93 10.87
C GLY A 148 -0.19 14.29 10.78
N ASN A 149 1.14 14.29 10.81
CA ASN A 149 1.96 15.51 10.68
C ASN A 149 2.43 15.80 9.24
N GLN A 150 2.02 15.00 8.28
CA GLN A 150 2.41 15.15 6.88
C GLN A 150 1.29 15.82 6.09
N GLU A 151 1.67 16.70 5.16
CA GLU A 151 0.76 17.37 4.26
C GLU A 151 1.18 17.08 2.81
N GLN A 152 0.26 16.52 2.01
CA GLN A 152 0.44 16.30 0.58
C GLN A 152 -0.36 17.30 -0.22
N HIS A 153 0.22 17.75 -1.32
CA HIS A 153 -0.39 18.70 -2.21
C HIS A 153 -0.89 17.98 -3.47
N VAL A 154 -2.20 18.03 -3.68
CA VAL A 154 -2.86 17.39 -4.82
C VAL A 154 -3.52 18.46 -5.68
N GLU A 155 -3.05 18.60 -6.91
CA GLU A 155 -3.66 19.46 -7.93
C GLU A 155 -4.60 18.62 -8.80
N VAL A 156 -5.87 19.05 -8.88
CA VAL A 156 -6.88 18.41 -9.73
C VAL A 156 -7.35 19.41 -10.76
N THR A 157 -7.27 19.03 -12.04
CA THR A 157 -7.87 19.81 -13.13
C THR A 157 -8.95 18.98 -13.81
N TYR A 158 -10.04 19.62 -14.14
CA TYR A 158 -11.18 18.99 -14.82
C TYR A 158 -11.56 19.76 -16.08
N GLU A 159 -11.88 19.04 -17.12
CA GLU A 159 -12.46 19.56 -18.34
C GLU A 159 -13.59 18.62 -18.79
N GLY A 160 -14.83 19.14 -18.82
CA GLY A 160 -16.01 18.37 -19.17
C GLY A 160 -17.05 19.19 -19.94
N LYS A 161 -17.89 18.50 -20.73
CA LYS A 161 -18.93 19.12 -21.54
C LYS A 161 -20.31 18.73 -21.02
N ARG A 162 -21.23 19.69 -21.01
CA ARG A 162 -22.64 19.49 -20.61
C ARG A 162 -23.33 18.46 -21.49
N GLY A 163 -24.07 17.54 -20.87
CA GLY A 163 -24.80 16.49 -21.55
C GLY A 163 -23.94 15.42 -22.22
N THR A 164 -22.61 15.44 -21.98
CA THR A 164 -21.80 14.29 -22.34
C THR A 164 -22.07 13.21 -21.30
N GLU A 165 -22.72 12.12 -21.75
CA GLU A 165 -22.76 10.92 -20.94
C GLU A 165 -21.33 10.40 -20.87
N ILE A 166 -20.76 10.41 -19.67
CA ILE A 166 -19.67 9.52 -19.40
C ILE A 166 -20.32 8.15 -19.36
N GLU A 167 -19.82 7.21 -20.13
CA GLU A 167 -20.16 5.83 -19.89
C GLU A 167 -19.71 5.53 -18.48
N SER A 168 -20.69 5.65 -17.61
CA SER A 168 -20.76 5.39 -16.19
C SER A 168 -20.03 6.33 -15.22
N GLY A 169 -20.77 6.89 -14.30
CA GLY A 169 -20.43 6.90 -12.89
C GLY A 169 -20.44 5.51 -12.26
N LYS A 170 -20.28 4.44 -13.01
CA LYS A 170 -20.17 3.06 -12.55
C LYS A 170 -18.73 2.58 -12.72
N SER A 171 -18.18 2.09 -11.63
CA SER A 171 -16.83 1.53 -11.61
C SER A 171 -16.69 0.39 -12.63
N LYS A 172 -15.56 0.34 -13.33
CA LYS A 172 -15.13 -0.79 -14.15
C LYS A 172 -14.21 -1.75 -13.39
N GLU A 173 -13.99 -1.50 -12.12
CA GLU A 173 -13.17 -2.36 -11.29
C GLU A 173 -13.90 -3.65 -10.94
N ALA A 174 -13.35 -4.77 -11.37
CA ALA A 174 -13.86 -6.11 -11.15
C ALA A 174 -12.82 -6.91 -10.34
N GLN A 175 -12.52 -6.47 -9.11
CA GLN A 175 -11.45 -7.06 -8.30
C GLN A 175 -11.99 -7.75 -7.05
N ILE A 176 -11.26 -8.80 -6.62
CA ILE A 176 -11.35 -9.36 -5.27
C ILE A 176 -10.25 -8.68 -4.46
N LEU A 177 -10.64 -7.82 -3.52
CA LEU A 177 -9.71 -7.03 -2.70
C LEU A 177 -9.22 -7.80 -1.48
N SER A 178 -10.03 -8.74 -0.98
CA SER A 178 -9.69 -9.60 0.15
C SER A 178 -10.42 -10.92 0.03
N PHE A 179 -9.75 -12.00 0.43
CA PHE A 179 -10.29 -13.34 0.51
C PHE A 179 -9.77 -13.98 1.81
N LYS A 180 -10.61 -14.01 2.85
CA LYS A 180 -10.22 -14.40 4.20
C LYS A 180 -11.13 -15.46 4.76
N PHE A 181 -10.62 -16.18 5.74
CA PHE A 181 -11.39 -17.13 6.55
C PHE A 181 -11.35 -16.66 8.00
N ASP A 182 -12.48 -16.70 8.68
CA ASP A 182 -12.51 -16.41 10.09
C ASP A 182 -11.84 -17.52 10.93
N THR A 183 -11.50 -17.18 12.17
CA THR A 183 -10.91 -18.08 13.15
C THR A 183 -11.88 -18.54 14.23
N ASP A 184 -13.17 -18.31 14.02
CA ASP A 184 -14.22 -18.85 14.90
C ASP A 184 -14.43 -20.35 14.63
N TYR A 185 -13.57 -21.17 15.25
CA TYR A 185 -13.63 -22.62 15.10
C TYR A 185 -14.84 -23.27 15.78
N GLU A 186 -15.60 -22.54 16.60
CA GLU A 186 -16.88 -23.02 17.11
C GLU A 186 -17.96 -22.91 16.02
N LEU A 187 -17.93 -21.85 15.24
CA LEU A 187 -18.85 -21.63 14.13
C LEU A 187 -18.40 -22.39 12.87
N HIS A 188 -17.08 -22.35 12.57
CA HIS A 188 -16.48 -22.97 11.38
C HIS A 188 -15.36 -23.98 11.77
N PRO A 189 -15.70 -25.15 12.33
CA PRO A 189 -14.71 -26.09 12.88
C PRO A 189 -13.72 -26.63 11.84
N MET A 190 -14.06 -26.59 10.53
CA MET A 190 -13.16 -27.04 9.46
C MET A 190 -12.10 -25.99 9.09
N HIS A 191 -12.25 -24.72 9.51
CA HIS A 191 -11.20 -23.70 9.30
C HIS A 191 -9.89 -24.05 10.03
N LYS A 192 -9.91 -24.95 11.03
CA LYS A 192 -8.69 -25.45 11.69
C LYS A 192 -7.70 -26.18 10.76
N ILE A 193 -8.14 -26.59 9.56
CA ILE A 193 -7.22 -27.18 8.56
C ILE A 193 -6.42 -26.11 7.79
N LEU A 194 -6.84 -24.85 7.86
CA LEU A 194 -6.16 -23.75 7.16
C LEU A 194 -4.80 -23.47 7.79
N VAL A 195 -3.81 -23.24 6.95
CA VAL A 195 -2.50 -22.74 7.36
C VAL A 195 -2.54 -21.21 7.45
N ASP A 196 -3.19 -20.59 6.46
CA ASP A 196 -3.38 -19.15 6.41
C ASP A 196 -4.87 -18.82 6.50
N THR A 197 -5.21 -17.80 7.27
CA THR A 197 -6.57 -17.27 7.32
C THR A 197 -6.83 -16.24 6.23
N GLU A 198 -5.79 -15.74 5.57
CA GLU A 198 -5.87 -14.82 4.45
C GLU A 198 -5.22 -15.44 3.20
N ALA A 199 -5.97 -15.48 2.11
CA ALA A 199 -5.47 -16.04 0.85
C ALA A 199 -4.57 -15.04 0.12
N ILE A 200 -3.58 -15.54 -0.62
CA ILE A 200 -2.74 -14.76 -1.51
C ILE A 200 -3.50 -14.51 -2.81
N ILE A 201 -3.66 -13.24 -3.18
CA ILE A 201 -4.31 -12.81 -4.43
C ILE A 201 -3.22 -12.33 -5.40
N ASP A 202 -3.03 -13.05 -6.50
CA ASP A 202 -2.21 -12.57 -7.62
C ASP A 202 -3.11 -11.87 -8.64
N GLU A 203 -3.13 -10.56 -8.60
CA GLU A 203 -3.93 -9.72 -9.50
C GLU A 203 -3.47 -9.80 -10.97
N THR A 204 -2.21 -10.16 -11.23
CA THR A 204 -1.68 -10.29 -12.60
C THR A 204 -2.23 -11.55 -13.28
N THR A 205 -2.19 -12.67 -12.56
CA THR A 205 -2.68 -13.96 -13.08
C THR A 205 -4.14 -14.23 -12.75
N LYS A 206 -4.74 -13.43 -11.84
CA LYS A 206 -6.08 -13.63 -11.29
C LYS A 206 -6.21 -15.00 -10.61
N VAL A 207 -5.17 -15.40 -9.91
CA VAL A 207 -5.13 -16.62 -9.11
C VAL A 207 -5.17 -16.27 -7.64
N ILE A 208 -6.03 -16.95 -6.89
CA ILE A 208 -6.14 -16.86 -5.43
C ILE A 208 -5.71 -18.21 -4.88
N THR A 209 -4.73 -18.20 -4.00
CA THR A 209 -4.24 -19.41 -3.32
C THR A 209 -4.33 -19.27 -1.82
N PHE A 210 -4.75 -20.32 -1.15
CA PHE A 210 -4.65 -20.46 0.29
C PHE A 210 -4.13 -21.86 0.63
N ARG A 211 -3.41 -21.97 1.74
CA ARG A 211 -2.76 -23.22 2.14
C ARG A 211 -3.61 -23.97 3.15
N VAL A 212 -3.66 -25.27 3.00
CA VAL A 212 -4.29 -26.21 3.92
C VAL A 212 -3.25 -27.17 4.48
N ASN A 213 -3.29 -27.41 5.78
CA ASN A 213 -2.36 -28.30 6.44
C ASN A 213 -2.61 -29.74 5.96
N LYS A 214 -1.62 -30.30 5.26
CA LYS A 214 -1.70 -31.63 4.66
C LYS A 214 -1.94 -32.73 5.69
N GLU A 215 -1.33 -32.65 6.86
CA GLU A 215 -1.48 -33.64 7.92
C GLU A 215 -2.88 -33.55 8.55
N GLU A 216 -3.39 -32.33 8.78
CA GLU A 216 -4.73 -32.14 9.28
C GLU A 216 -5.79 -32.62 8.26
N LEU A 217 -5.59 -32.27 6.98
CA LEU A 217 -6.51 -32.69 5.91
C LEU A 217 -6.59 -34.21 5.75
N ALA A 218 -5.49 -34.93 6.04
CA ALA A 218 -5.43 -36.38 5.95
C ALA A 218 -6.14 -37.11 7.11
N LYS A 219 -6.55 -36.42 8.17
CA LYS A 219 -7.27 -37.02 9.29
C LYS A 219 -8.70 -37.39 8.91
N GLU A 220 -9.17 -38.55 9.36
CA GLU A 220 -10.52 -39.07 9.06
C GLU A 220 -11.61 -38.09 9.54
N GLU A 221 -11.41 -37.43 10.66
CA GLU A 221 -12.34 -36.42 11.23
C GLU A 221 -12.48 -35.16 10.38
N ASN A 222 -11.54 -34.89 9.47
CA ASN A 222 -11.54 -33.75 8.56
C ASN A 222 -11.93 -34.15 7.13
N ALA A 223 -12.47 -35.36 6.94
CA ALA A 223 -12.94 -35.80 5.63
C ALA A 223 -14.01 -34.85 5.08
N GLY A 224 -13.79 -34.35 3.85
CA GLY A 224 -14.68 -33.37 3.20
C GLY A 224 -14.56 -31.93 3.74
N ALA A 225 -13.53 -31.61 4.50
CA ALA A 225 -13.33 -30.27 5.05
C ALA A 225 -13.26 -29.18 3.96
N LEU A 226 -12.69 -29.47 2.78
CA LEU A 226 -12.61 -28.52 1.68
C LEU A 226 -13.96 -28.09 1.09
N THR A 227 -15.04 -28.77 1.43
CA THR A 227 -16.42 -28.36 1.08
C THR A 227 -17.12 -27.59 2.20
N GLN A 228 -16.42 -27.34 3.31
CA GLN A 228 -16.95 -26.71 4.53
C GLN A 228 -16.12 -25.49 4.95
N LEU A 229 -15.45 -24.86 3.99
CA LEU A 229 -14.73 -23.60 4.18
C LEU A 229 -15.60 -22.44 3.69
N PHE A 230 -15.68 -21.39 4.49
CA PHE A 230 -16.55 -20.23 4.29
C PHE A 230 -15.73 -18.94 4.24
N PRO A 231 -15.21 -18.56 3.04
CA PRO A 231 -14.43 -17.34 2.90
C PRO A 231 -15.29 -16.08 3.01
N GLU A 232 -14.76 -15.07 3.66
CA GLU A 232 -15.22 -13.69 3.55
C GLU A 232 -14.52 -13.05 2.36
N ILE A 233 -15.30 -12.54 1.40
CA ILE A 233 -14.78 -11.98 0.15
C ILE A 233 -15.15 -10.51 0.08
N VAL A 234 -14.15 -9.64 -0.02
CA VAL A 234 -14.34 -8.20 -0.25
C VAL A 234 -14.07 -7.91 -1.72
N LEU A 235 -14.98 -7.20 -2.35
CA LEU A 235 -14.92 -6.82 -3.76
C LEU A 235 -14.67 -5.33 -3.91
N SER A 236 -14.24 -4.91 -5.10
CA SER A 236 -14.30 -3.50 -5.50
C SER A 236 -15.73 -2.96 -5.36
N GLU A 237 -15.83 -1.67 -5.10
CA GLU A 237 -17.10 -1.00 -4.80
C GLU A 237 -18.14 -1.21 -5.91
N GLY A 238 -19.35 -1.59 -5.52
CA GLY A 238 -20.44 -1.88 -6.46
C GLY A 238 -20.29 -3.15 -7.29
N ALA A 239 -19.17 -3.86 -7.19
CA ALA A 239 -18.98 -5.14 -7.89
C ALA A 239 -19.77 -6.28 -7.26
N THR A 240 -20.06 -7.30 -8.08
CA THR A 240 -20.75 -8.52 -7.67
C THR A 240 -19.94 -9.75 -8.04
N ILE A 241 -20.17 -10.88 -7.34
CA ILE A 241 -19.45 -12.12 -7.58
C ILE A 241 -20.41 -13.25 -7.94
N SER A 242 -19.97 -14.18 -8.77
CA SER A 242 -20.81 -15.29 -9.29
C SER A 242 -21.21 -16.31 -8.22
N LYS A 243 -20.51 -16.36 -7.09
CA LYS A 243 -20.75 -17.33 -6.02
C LYS A 243 -20.36 -16.77 -4.66
N THR A 244 -21.24 -16.90 -3.67
CA THR A 244 -21.05 -16.40 -2.29
C THR A 244 -21.13 -17.48 -1.23
N GLU A 245 -21.55 -18.71 -1.60
CA GLU A 245 -21.73 -19.82 -0.67
C GLU A 245 -21.57 -21.18 -1.37
N ASN A 246 -21.52 -22.24 -0.60
CA ASN A 246 -21.40 -23.63 -1.09
C ASN A 246 -20.13 -23.83 -1.93
N PHE A 247 -19.00 -23.34 -1.44
CA PHE A 247 -17.71 -23.54 -2.07
C PHE A 247 -17.26 -25.00 -1.95
N ASP A 248 -16.60 -25.50 -2.99
CA ASP A 248 -15.94 -26.80 -2.99
C ASP A 248 -14.52 -26.62 -3.51
N PHE A 249 -13.58 -26.54 -2.58
CA PHE A 249 -12.17 -26.34 -2.86
C PHE A 249 -11.38 -27.66 -3.05
N SER A 250 -12.06 -28.80 -3.18
CA SER A 250 -11.41 -30.07 -3.52
C SER A 250 -10.78 -30.06 -4.92
N ALA A 251 -11.15 -29.10 -5.75
CA ALA A 251 -10.53 -28.76 -7.02
C ALA A 251 -10.52 -27.22 -7.19
N PRO A 252 -9.67 -26.68 -8.07
CA PRO A 252 -9.70 -25.25 -8.39
C PRO A 252 -11.09 -24.79 -8.85
N ILE A 253 -11.60 -23.70 -8.29
CA ILE A 253 -12.89 -23.12 -8.66
C ILE A 253 -12.72 -21.79 -9.40
N GLU A 254 -13.63 -21.51 -10.32
CA GLU A 254 -13.72 -20.22 -11.02
C GLU A 254 -14.71 -19.31 -10.30
N LEU A 255 -14.29 -18.10 -9.97
CA LEU A 255 -15.15 -17.01 -9.50
C LEU A 255 -15.13 -15.89 -10.54
N VAL A 256 -16.30 -15.43 -10.95
CA VAL A 256 -16.44 -14.31 -11.88
C VAL A 256 -16.90 -13.10 -11.10
N VAL A 257 -16.09 -12.05 -11.10
CA VAL A 257 -16.45 -10.73 -10.55
C VAL A 257 -16.96 -9.88 -11.69
N THR A 258 -18.09 -9.24 -11.49
CA THR A 258 -18.69 -8.28 -12.42
C THR A 258 -18.64 -6.91 -11.76
N ALA A 259 -18.01 -5.95 -12.42
CA ALA A 259 -17.91 -4.57 -11.96
C ALA A 259 -19.31 -3.91 -11.85
N GLU A 260 -19.37 -2.77 -11.18
CA GLU A 260 -20.61 -1.98 -11.03
C GLU A 260 -21.25 -1.62 -12.38
N ASP A 261 -20.45 -1.46 -13.45
CA ASP A 261 -20.93 -1.17 -14.81
C ASP A 261 -21.78 -2.30 -15.41
N GLY A 262 -21.77 -3.50 -14.78
CA GLY A 262 -22.49 -4.68 -15.24
C GLY A 262 -21.96 -5.32 -16.53
N GLN A 263 -20.85 -4.84 -17.06
CA GLN A 263 -20.24 -5.29 -18.33
C GLN A 263 -18.80 -5.78 -18.15
N THR A 264 -18.00 -5.07 -17.37
CA THR A 264 -16.62 -5.45 -17.10
C THR A 264 -16.58 -6.63 -16.15
N THR A 265 -15.88 -7.69 -16.51
CA THR A 265 -15.75 -8.90 -15.70
C THR A 265 -14.30 -9.35 -15.56
N ALA A 266 -13.96 -9.92 -14.42
CA ALA A 266 -12.70 -10.61 -14.17
C ALA A 266 -12.97 -12.02 -13.67
N LYS A 267 -12.13 -12.97 -14.10
CA LYS A 267 -12.20 -14.37 -13.71
C LYS A 267 -11.04 -14.70 -12.79
N TYR A 268 -11.34 -15.13 -11.59
CA TYR A 268 -10.37 -15.59 -10.61
C TYR A 268 -10.43 -17.12 -10.49
N ILE A 269 -9.27 -17.75 -10.41
CA ILE A 269 -9.15 -19.18 -10.09
C ILE A 269 -8.71 -19.28 -8.64
N VAL A 270 -9.54 -19.88 -7.80
CA VAL A 270 -9.24 -20.09 -6.38
C VAL A 270 -8.80 -21.55 -6.17
N THR A 271 -7.67 -21.72 -5.51
CA THR A 271 -7.05 -23.05 -5.32
C THR A 271 -6.62 -23.22 -3.86
N ALA A 272 -7.06 -24.31 -3.23
CA ALA A 272 -6.48 -24.81 -2.00
C ALA A 272 -5.18 -25.56 -2.30
N VAL A 273 -4.10 -25.20 -1.64
CA VAL A 273 -2.79 -25.83 -1.82
C VAL A 273 -2.45 -26.62 -0.55
N GLU A 274 -2.19 -27.93 -0.71
CA GLU A 274 -1.69 -28.74 0.41
C GLU A 274 -0.31 -28.25 0.83
N TYR A 275 -0.16 -27.94 2.09
CA TYR A 275 1.07 -27.47 2.70
C TYR A 275 1.49 -28.38 3.85
N LEU A 276 2.72 -28.82 3.82
CA LEU A 276 3.31 -29.52 4.94
C LEU A 276 3.99 -28.50 5.85
N VAL A 277 3.41 -28.28 7.03
CA VAL A 277 3.97 -27.33 8.03
C VAL A 277 5.38 -27.79 8.40
N PRO A 278 6.42 -26.99 8.15
CA PRO A 278 7.80 -27.40 8.32
C PRO A 278 8.15 -27.64 9.80
N THR A 279 8.87 -28.72 10.05
CA THR A 279 9.55 -29.00 11.33
C THR A 279 11.03 -28.60 11.31
N THR A 280 11.55 -28.35 10.10
CA THR A 280 12.90 -27.84 9.87
C THR A 280 12.81 -26.89 8.70
N LEU A 281 13.29 -25.67 8.89
CA LEU A 281 13.37 -24.66 7.84
C LEU A 281 14.82 -24.56 7.37
N LYS A 282 15.03 -24.68 6.07
CA LYS A 282 16.34 -24.45 5.44
C LYS A 282 16.17 -23.67 4.16
N ILE A 283 16.94 -22.60 4.02
CA ILE A 283 16.95 -21.77 2.82
C ILE A 283 18.36 -21.36 2.43
N THR A 284 18.61 -21.28 1.15
CA THR A 284 19.91 -20.96 0.56
C THR A 284 19.92 -19.67 -0.26
N PHE A 285 18.80 -18.98 -0.37
CA PHE A 285 18.64 -17.74 -1.14
C PHE A 285 19.19 -17.76 -2.57
N ASN A 286 19.16 -18.91 -3.24
CA ASN A 286 19.76 -19.10 -4.54
C ASN A 286 18.88 -18.65 -5.71
N GLU A 287 17.58 -18.58 -5.49
CA GLU A 287 16.61 -18.24 -6.53
C GLU A 287 15.75 -17.04 -6.13
N TRP A 288 15.54 -16.15 -7.10
CA TRP A 288 14.80 -14.91 -6.93
C TRP A 288 13.82 -14.71 -8.08
N LYS A 289 12.64 -14.18 -7.78
CA LYS A 289 11.66 -13.79 -8.79
C LYS A 289 11.49 -12.27 -8.81
N GLU A 290 11.31 -11.71 -10.01
CA GLU A 290 11.00 -10.30 -10.20
C GLU A 290 9.49 -10.11 -10.05
N MET A 291 9.11 -9.15 -9.21
CA MET A 291 7.74 -8.69 -9.05
C MET A 291 7.54 -7.40 -9.84
N ALA A 292 6.43 -7.30 -10.56
CA ALA A 292 6.04 -6.11 -11.30
C ALA A 292 4.52 -6.06 -11.43
N GLY A 293 3.93 -4.88 -11.23
CA GLY A 293 2.50 -4.65 -11.49
C GLY A 293 1.52 -5.28 -10.50
N SER A 294 2.00 -5.97 -9.45
CA SER A 294 1.15 -6.53 -8.40
C SER A 294 0.53 -5.43 -7.51
N ASN A 295 1.20 -4.28 -7.40
CA ASN A 295 0.68 -3.12 -6.69
C ASN A 295 0.58 -1.93 -7.65
N PRO A 296 -0.64 -1.44 -7.98
CA PRO A 296 -0.83 -0.31 -8.89
C PRO A 296 -0.09 0.96 -8.46
N LEU A 297 0.06 1.20 -7.15
CA LEU A 297 0.76 2.36 -6.61
C LEU A 297 2.28 2.29 -6.80
N ALA A 298 2.84 1.11 -7.05
CA ALA A 298 4.24 0.95 -7.42
C ALA A 298 4.52 1.32 -8.90
N GLY A 299 3.48 1.48 -9.71
CA GLY A 299 3.59 1.86 -11.13
C GLY A 299 4.42 0.86 -11.93
N SER A 300 5.48 1.36 -12.57
CA SER A 300 6.42 0.53 -13.34
C SER A 300 7.64 0.06 -12.53
N GLN A 301 7.67 0.31 -11.23
CA GLN A 301 8.77 -0.15 -10.38
C GLN A 301 8.75 -1.67 -10.27
N LYS A 302 9.94 -2.24 -10.17
CA LYS A 302 10.16 -3.68 -10.06
C LYS A 302 10.99 -3.96 -8.81
N TRP A 303 10.71 -5.07 -8.18
CA TRP A 303 11.52 -5.55 -7.05
C TRP A 303 11.70 -7.06 -7.09
N MET A 304 12.70 -7.53 -6.38
CA MET A 304 12.99 -8.95 -6.29
C MET A 304 12.50 -9.49 -4.95
N VAL A 305 12.01 -10.71 -4.97
CA VAL A 305 11.66 -11.47 -3.76
C VAL A 305 12.27 -12.88 -3.86
N PRO A 306 12.55 -13.57 -2.74
CA PRO A 306 12.91 -14.98 -2.79
C PRO A 306 11.82 -15.79 -3.48
N VAL A 307 12.20 -16.90 -4.11
CA VAL A 307 11.23 -17.82 -4.74
C VAL A 307 10.45 -18.56 -3.66
N GLU A 308 11.09 -18.81 -2.53
CA GLU A 308 10.46 -19.43 -1.36
C GLU A 308 9.43 -18.47 -0.75
N GLU A 309 8.17 -18.92 -0.73
CA GLU A 309 7.01 -18.12 -0.33
C GLU A 309 6.98 -17.77 1.16
N GLU A 310 7.79 -18.47 1.96
CA GLU A 310 7.93 -18.20 3.39
C GLU A 310 8.71 -16.92 3.70
N TRP A 311 9.37 -16.31 2.70
CA TRP A 311 10.20 -15.15 2.89
C TRP A 311 9.65 -13.91 2.20
N SER A 312 9.74 -12.80 2.90
CA SER A 312 9.30 -11.50 2.41
C SER A 312 10.27 -10.38 2.79
N SER A 313 10.06 -9.23 2.18
CA SER A 313 10.79 -8.00 2.48
C SER A 313 9.87 -6.79 2.36
N ALA A 314 10.31 -5.64 2.82
CA ALA A 314 9.59 -4.38 2.67
C ALA A 314 9.74 -3.76 1.25
N ASN A 315 10.28 -4.50 0.28
CA ASN A 315 10.59 -3.98 -1.07
C ASN A 315 9.36 -3.48 -1.83
N GLU A 316 8.19 -4.08 -1.63
CA GLU A 316 6.95 -3.61 -2.26
C GLU A 316 6.59 -2.19 -1.79
N GLY A 317 6.57 -1.95 -0.48
CA GLY A 317 6.31 -0.62 0.08
C GLY A 317 7.33 0.41 -0.42
N LEU A 318 8.59 0.00 -0.56
CA LEU A 318 9.65 0.84 -1.10
C LEU A 318 9.46 1.13 -2.59
N ALA A 319 8.99 0.17 -3.38
CA ALA A 319 8.67 0.37 -4.79
C ALA A 319 7.53 1.38 -4.95
N VAL A 320 6.53 1.36 -4.08
CA VAL A 320 5.47 2.38 -4.02
C VAL A 320 6.06 3.76 -3.73
N LEU A 321 6.91 3.89 -2.70
CA LEU A 321 7.58 5.16 -2.39
C LEU A 321 8.45 5.66 -3.56
N MET A 322 9.18 4.79 -4.23
CA MET A 322 9.99 5.13 -5.41
C MET A 322 9.16 5.61 -6.59
N ASN A 323 7.93 5.14 -6.72
CA ASN A 323 7.02 5.61 -7.77
C ASN A 323 6.39 6.96 -7.42
N LEU A 324 5.99 7.15 -6.17
CA LEU A 324 5.34 8.37 -5.71
C LEU A 324 6.32 9.55 -5.56
N TYR A 325 7.58 9.28 -5.22
CA TYR A 325 8.58 10.30 -4.91
C TYR A 325 9.82 10.14 -5.77
N THR A 326 10.03 11.07 -6.70
CA THR A 326 11.14 11.01 -7.67
C THR A 326 12.52 11.05 -7.03
N ASP A 327 12.65 11.70 -5.87
CA ASP A 327 13.91 11.85 -5.14
C ASP A 327 14.36 10.53 -4.49
N TYR A 328 13.44 9.58 -4.32
CA TYR A 328 13.77 8.24 -3.86
C TYR A 328 14.54 7.39 -4.89
N LYS A 329 14.56 7.77 -6.16
CA LYS A 329 15.19 6.96 -7.23
C LYS A 329 16.70 6.85 -7.16
N GLU A 330 17.37 7.81 -6.54
CA GLU A 330 18.85 7.88 -6.58
C GLU A 330 19.55 7.22 -5.38
N GLY A 331 18.86 6.94 -4.27
CA GLY A 331 19.46 6.37 -3.05
C GLY A 331 19.01 4.97 -2.69
N PHE A 332 18.10 4.39 -3.44
CA PHE A 332 17.33 3.26 -3.01
C PHE A 332 17.75 1.98 -3.66
N THR A 333 18.44 1.17 -2.95
CA THR A 333 18.70 -0.21 -3.33
C THR A 333 18.56 -1.13 -2.12
N MET A 334 17.35 -1.17 -1.56
CA MET A 334 17.02 -2.15 -0.52
C MET A 334 16.62 -3.48 -1.12
N LEU A 335 17.00 -3.70 -2.36
CA LEU A 335 16.74 -4.94 -3.05
C LEU A 335 17.79 -5.96 -2.61
N PRO A 336 17.37 -7.18 -2.22
CA PRO A 336 18.32 -8.27 -2.11
C PRO A 336 19.03 -8.42 -3.47
N THR A 337 20.33 -8.51 -3.44
CA THR A 337 21.08 -8.76 -4.67
C THR A 337 21.21 -10.25 -4.92
N SER A 338 21.15 -10.63 -6.20
CA SER A 338 21.53 -11.97 -6.59
C SER A 338 23.05 -12.10 -6.54
N GLY A 339 23.58 -12.67 -5.47
CA GLY A 339 25.00 -12.97 -5.30
C GLY A 339 25.88 -11.84 -4.82
N LYS A 340 26.90 -12.25 -4.10
CA LYS A 340 27.97 -11.35 -3.68
C LYS A 340 28.72 -10.75 -4.88
N ASP A 341 28.63 -11.38 -6.06
CA ASP A 341 29.32 -10.99 -7.29
C ASP A 341 28.37 -10.84 -8.49
N GLY A 342 27.05 -10.75 -8.26
CA GLY A 342 26.04 -10.64 -9.32
C GLY A 342 25.69 -11.93 -10.04
N GLY A 343 26.13 -13.10 -9.53
CA GLY A 343 25.88 -14.41 -10.12
C GLY A 343 24.68 -15.16 -9.51
N PRO A 344 24.28 -16.30 -10.07
CA PRO A 344 23.05 -17.00 -9.71
C PRO A 344 23.09 -17.82 -8.41
N ASN A 345 24.18 -17.97 -7.73
CA ASN A 345 24.28 -18.69 -6.45
C ASN A 345 24.65 -17.72 -5.35
N SER A 346 23.65 -17.13 -4.70
CA SER A 346 23.90 -15.84 -4.15
C SER A 346 23.29 -15.59 -2.80
N ALA A 347 24.12 -15.15 -1.89
CA ALA A 347 23.72 -14.58 -0.63
C ALA A 347 22.72 -13.42 -0.84
N VAL A 348 21.73 -13.31 0.03
CA VAL A 348 20.93 -12.08 0.12
C VAL A 348 21.79 -10.95 0.65
N ARG A 349 21.62 -9.77 0.08
CA ARG A 349 22.27 -8.55 0.53
C ARG A 349 21.25 -7.60 1.14
N LEU A 350 21.46 -7.22 2.38
CA LEU A 350 20.70 -6.17 3.06
C LEU A 350 21.66 -5.04 3.40
N PHE A 351 21.26 -3.78 3.19
CA PHE A 351 22.08 -2.67 3.62
C PHE A 351 21.24 -1.49 4.12
N THR A 352 21.84 -0.63 4.91
CA THR A 352 21.23 0.60 5.41
C THR A 352 21.48 1.71 4.41
N ALA A 353 20.43 2.07 3.67
CA ALA A 353 20.49 3.13 2.67
C ALA A 353 20.35 4.51 3.33
N HIS A 354 21.01 5.52 2.73
CA HIS A 354 20.70 6.91 2.98
C HIS A 354 19.40 7.27 2.23
N THR A 355 18.44 7.82 2.93
CA THR A 355 17.17 8.25 2.35
C THR A 355 17.08 9.76 2.42
N PRO A 356 17.51 10.50 1.39
CA PRO A 356 17.40 11.94 1.37
C PRO A 356 15.94 12.28 1.15
N ASN A 357 15.19 12.71 2.16
CA ASN A 357 14.00 13.43 1.89
C ASN A 357 13.09 13.90 3.01
N MET A 358 12.11 14.71 2.66
CA MET A 358 11.11 15.36 3.51
C MET A 358 10.15 14.42 4.26
N LEU A 359 10.03 13.16 3.85
CA LEU A 359 9.10 12.20 4.46
C LEU A 359 9.69 11.37 5.59
N SER A 360 10.96 11.61 5.92
CA SER A 360 11.56 11.02 6.83
C SER A 360 12.51 10.46 7.30
N PRO A 361 12.91 9.45 7.82
CA PRO A 361 14.19 9.26 8.45
C PRO A 361 15.32 9.31 7.43
N GLU A 362 16.47 9.83 7.86
CA GLU A 362 17.67 9.94 7.02
C GLU A 362 18.18 8.58 6.51
N ILE A 363 17.65 7.47 7.04
CA ILE A 363 18.04 6.10 6.66
C ILE A 363 16.84 5.18 6.46
N THR A 364 17.02 4.20 5.60
CA THR A 364 16.11 3.06 5.45
C THR A 364 16.91 1.76 5.46
N PRO A 365 16.85 0.97 6.53
CA PRO A 365 17.51 -0.32 6.61
C PRO A 365 16.77 -1.38 5.81
N GLY A 366 17.51 -2.30 5.17
CA GLY A 366 16.96 -3.51 4.57
C GLY A 366 16.28 -4.39 5.60
N PHE A 367 15.19 -5.02 5.21
CA PHE A 367 14.46 -5.93 6.08
C PHE A 367 14.02 -7.17 5.30
N LEU A 368 14.58 -8.32 5.69
CA LEU A 368 14.19 -9.63 5.20
C LEU A 368 13.64 -10.44 6.38
N TYR A 369 12.51 -11.11 6.19
CA TYR A 369 11.87 -11.86 7.27
C TYR A 369 11.03 -13.01 6.73
N THR A 370 10.75 -14.00 7.58
CA THR A 370 9.73 -15.02 7.29
C THR A 370 8.34 -14.46 7.54
N GLY A 371 7.44 -14.63 6.59
CA GLY A 371 6.08 -14.12 6.61
C GLY A 371 5.71 -13.35 5.35
N GLN A 372 4.85 -12.37 5.46
CA GLN A 372 4.29 -11.63 4.32
C GLN A 372 4.40 -10.12 4.50
N PHE A 373 4.52 -9.40 3.40
CA PHE A 373 4.32 -7.96 3.37
C PHE A 373 2.88 -7.69 2.88
N VAL A 374 2.08 -7.05 3.71
CA VAL A 374 0.67 -6.72 3.39
C VAL A 374 0.56 -5.21 3.25
N PHE A 375 0.54 -4.75 2.00
CA PHE A 375 0.42 -3.32 1.74
C PHE A 375 -0.97 -2.82 2.14
N ASP A 376 -0.99 -1.87 3.08
CA ASP A 376 -2.21 -1.19 3.54
C ASP A 376 -1.93 0.31 3.66
N PHE A 377 -2.54 1.09 2.77
CA PHE A 377 -2.36 2.53 2.75
C PHE A 377 -2.83 3.22 4.04
N SER A 378 -3.83 2.66 4.72
CA SER A 378 -4.31 3.19 6.01
C SER A 378 -3.23 3.14 7.10
N GLN A 379 -2.23 2.27 6.93
CA GLN A 379 -1.10 2.10 7.84
C GLN A 379 0.16 2.86 7.39
N ALA A 380 0.06 3.78 6.44
CA ALA A 380 1.21 4.53 5.93
C ALA A 380 1.98 5.32 7.02
N SER A 381 1.30 5.72 8.11
CA SER A 381 1.93 6.34 9.28
C SER A 381 2.67 5.35 10.20
N GLU A 382 2.40 4.05 10.08
CA GLU A 382 3.00 2.97 10.87
C GLU A 382 3.47 1.82 9.96
N PRO A 383 4.36 2.08 8.99
CA PRO A 383 4.66 1.14 7.90
C PRO A 383 5.23 -0.20 8.38
N LEU A 384 5.76 -0.27 9.59
CA LEU A 384 6.22 -1.52 10.19
C LEU A 384 5.08 -2.52 10.46
N LYS A 385 3.85 -2.05 10.60
CA LYS A 385 2.66 -2.91 10.75
C LYS A 385 2.27 -3.64 9.47
N MET A 386 2.76 -3.19 8.31
CA MET A 386 2.57 -3.89 7.03
C MET A 386 3.44 -5.15 6.91
N THR A 387 4.39 -5.35 7.82
CA THR A 387 5.26 -6.53 7.83
C THR A 387 4.68 -7.56 8.79
N HIS A 388 4.08 -8.62 8.25
CA HIS A 388 3.50 -9.71 9.03
C HIS A 388 4.53 -10.83 9.16
N LEU A 389 5.23 -10.89 10.29
CA LEU A 389 6.29 -11.87 10.55
C LEU A 389 5.73 -13.15 11.15
N GLY A 390 6.24 -14.27 10.69
CA GLY A 390 5.99 -15.60 11.22
C GLY A 390 5.29 -16.52 10.23
N ILE A 391 5.85 -17.70 10.08
CA ILE A 391 5.28 -18.82 9.34
C ILE A 391 4.93 -19.92 10.32
N ASP A 392 3.94 -20.74 10.00
CA ASP A 392 3.59 -21.87 10.82
C ASP A 392 4.78 -22.81 10.98
N PHE A 393 5.03 -23.23 12.20
CA PHE A 393 6.17 -24.06 12.53
C PHE A 393 5.79 -25.13 13.55
N LYS A 394 6.13 -26.37 13.25
CA LYS A 394 5.82 -27.51 14.09
C LYS A 394 7.07 -28.06 14.73
N GLY A 395 6.97 -28.40 16.00
CA GLY A 395 8.10 -28.92 16.79
C GLY A 395 8.80 -27.82 17.59
N LYS A 396 9.66 -28.28 18.50
CA LYS A 396 10.45 -27.39 19.36
C LYS A 396 11.75 -27.02 18.64
N PRO A 397 11.98 -25.75 18.25
CA PRO A 397 13.22 -25.36 17.62
C PRO A 397 14.40 -25.55 18.58
N LYS A 398 15.47 -26.15 18.07
CA LYS A 398 16.67 -26.49 18.83
C LYS A 398 17.82 -25.55 18.50
N THR A 399 18.15 -25.44 17.20
CA THR A 399 19.28 -24.65 16.75
C THR A 399 18.92 -23.79 15.53
N LEU A 400 19.49 -22.58 15.54
CA LEU A 400 19.58 -21.69 14.37
C LEU A 400 21.00 -21.76 13.86
N LYS A 401 21.17 -22.24 12.61
CA LYS A 401 22.44 -22.21 11.90
C LYS A 401 22.37 -21.19 10.79
N VAL A 402 23.38 -20.33 10.69
CA VAL A 402 23.40 -19.27 9.67
C VAL A 402 24.81 -19.05 9.16
N THR A 403 24.92 -18.84 7.83
CA THR A 403 26.17 -18.41 7.18
C THR A 403 25.98 -16.98 6.69
N TYR A 404 26.81 -16.08 7.23
CA TYR A 404 26.66 -14.66 6.99
C TYR A 404 28.00 -13.92 6.94
N LYS A 405 27.93 -12.66 6.43
CA LYS A 405 29.01 -11.70 6.49
C LYS A 405 28.41 -10.32 6.80
N TYR A 406 29.03 -9.58 7.71
CA TYR A 406 28.59 -8.26 8.10
C TYR A 406 29.71 -7.24 8.03
N ALA A 407 29.39 -6.06 7.47
CA ALA A 407 30.25 -4.89 7.49
C ALA A 407 29.46 -3.72 8.09
N LYS A 408 30.01 -3.12 9.15
CA LYS A 408 29.41 -1.91 9.73
C LYS A 408 29.56 -0.72 8.78
N GLY A 409 28.57 0.16 8.77
CA GLY A 409 28.57 1.39 8.00
C GLY A 409 29.42 2.51 8.59
N GLY A 410 29.24 3.69 8.06
CA GLY A 410 29.95 4.91 8.43
C GLY A 410 29.31 5.64 9.62
N GLU A 411 28.75 6.83 9.36
CA GLU A 411 28.12 7.67 10.39
C GLU A 411 26.81 7.03 10.90
N PHE A 412 26.66 7.00 12.22
CA PHE A 412 25.44 6.53 12.86
C PHE A 412 24.36 7.64 12.88
N ILE A 413 23.19 7.32 12.37
CA ILE A 413 22.04 8.24 12.25
C ILE A 413 20.96 7.84 13.27
N GLY A 414 20.14 8.79 13.69
CA GLY A 414 19.03 8.57 14.63
C GLY A 414 19.43 8.58 16.11
N ASP A 415 20.70 8.83 16.44
CA ASP A 415 21.18 9.00 17.80
C ASP A 415 21.97 10.31 17.93
N GLN A 416 22.04 10.86 19.15
CA GLN A 416 22.88 12.03 19.46
C GLN A 416 24.38 11.68 19.37
N ASP A 417 24.73 10.45 19.74
CA ASP A 417 26.09 9.93 19.63
C ASP A 417 26.35 9.37 18.22
N LYS A 418 26.93 10.23 17.38
CA LYS A 418 27.31 9.88 16.01
C LYS A 418 28.48 8.87 15.92
N THR A 419 29.16 8.60 17.03
CA THR A 419 30.27 7.65 17.10
C THR A 419 29.81 6.23 17.46
N LYS A 420 28.54 6.05 17.74
CA LYS A 420 27.93 4.75 18.03
C LYS A 420 28.22 3.76 16.90
N THR A 421 28.57 2.55 17.28
CA THR A 421 28.85 1.47 16.32
C THR A 421 27.54 0.74 15.99
N ASP A 422 27.26 0.56 14.71
CA ASP A 422 26.12 -0.23 14.26
C ASP A 422 26.43 -1.73 14.29
N HIS A 423 25.37 -2.51 14.42
CA HIS A 423 25.40 -3.97 14.48
C HIS A 423 24.31 -4.55 13.57
N GLY A 424 24.61 -5.68 12.92
CA GLY A 424 23.60 -6.42 12.18
C GLY A 424 22.68 -7.21 13.11
N LEU A 425 21.52 -7.59 12.61
CA LEU A 425 20.54 -8.41 13.29
C LEU A 425 20.20 -9.64 12.46
N ILE A 426 20.31 -10.81 13.07
CA ILE A 426 19.64 -12.04 12.65
C ILE A 426 19.07 -12.67 13.91
N VAL A 427 17.77 -12.86 13.95
CA VAL A 427 17.07 -13.47 15.07
C VAL A 427 16.01 -14.44 14.57
N ALA A 428 15.87 -15.57 15.23
CA ALA A 428 14.76 -16.50 15.06
C ALA A 428 13.95 -16.54 16.35
N ILE A 429 12.63 -16.41 16.24
CA ILE A 429 11.68 -16.28 17.34
C ILE A 429 10.55 -17.28 17.13
N LEU A 430 10.32 -18.18 18.07
CA LEU A 430 9.10 -18.95 18.17
C LEU A 430 8.12 -18.19 19.06
N PHE A 431 6.93 -17.92 18.57
CA PHE A 431 5.86 -17.29 19.35
C PHE A 431 4.55 -18.08 19.24
N GLU A 432 3.71 -18.00 20.26
CA GLU A 432 2.38 -18.58 20.25
C GLU A 432 1.48 -17.73 19.36
N SER A 433 0.91 -18.34 18.33
CA SER A 433 -0.05 -17.68 17.43
C SER A 433 -1.45 -17.81 18.01
N THR A 434 -2.11 -16.66 18.24
CA THR A 434 -3.48 -16.55 18.75
C THR A 434 -4.28 -15.59 17.86
N GLU A 435 -5.58 -15.47 18.11
CA GLU A 435 -6.42 -14.49 17.41
C GLU A 435 -5.93 -13.05 17.64
N GLU A 436 -5.48 -12.74 18.87
CA GLU A 436 -4.96 -11.40 19.20
C GLU A 436 -3.54 -11.17 18.71
N LEU A 437 -2.80 -12.24 18.44
CA LEU A 437 -1.42 -12.19 17.95
C LEU A 437 -1.22 -13.18 16.79
N PRO A 438 -1.82 -12.96 15.63
CA PRO A 438 -1.71 -13.86 14.48
C PRO A 438 -0.33 -13.81 13.81
N TYR A 439 0.40 -12.71 13.99
CA TYR A 439 1.77 -12.47 13.49
C TYR A 439 2.50 -11.45 14.39
N LEU A 440 3.81 -11.40 14.29
CA LEU A 440 4.60 -10.27 14.79
C LEU A 440 4.78 -9.26 13.66
N ASP A 441 5.10 -8.01 14.00
CA ASP A 441 5.41 -6.96 13.02
C ASP A 441 6.78 -6.33 13.26
N GLY A 442 7.23 -5.48 12.33
CA GLY A 442 8.54 -4.83 12.42
C GLY A 442 8.69 -3.89 13.62
N GLY A 443 7.58 -3.48 14.25
CA GLY A 443 7.57 -2.67 15.46
C GLY A 443 7.60 -3.49 16.75
N ASN A 444 7.11 -4.72 16.72
CA ASN A 444 6.92 -5.51 17.95
C ASN A 444 7.75 -6.80 18.04
N PHE A 445 8.37 -7.29 16.96
CA PHE A 445 9.06 -8.59 16.95
C PHE A 445 10.23 -8.69 17.95
N LYS A 446 10.80 -7.59 18.40
CA LYS A 446 11.84 -7.58 19.43
C LYS A 446 11.29 -7.62 20.87
N ASN A 447 9.98 -7.49 21.06
CA ASN A 447 9.36 -7.55 22.38
C ASN A 447 9.37 -8.98 22.92
N GLU A 448 10.20 -9.25 23.93
CA GLU A 448 10.36 -10.58 24.52
C GLU A 448 9.09 -11.11 25.19
N GLU A 449 8.10 -10.26 25.44
CA GLU A 449 6.79 -10.71 25.94
C GLU A 449 6.09 -11.65 24.96
N TYR A 450 6.39 -11.57 23.68
CA TYR A 450 5.80 -12.46 22.68
C TYR A 450 6.64 -13.73 22.44
N HIS A 451 7.91 -13.76 22.86
CA HIS A 451 8.80 -14.87 22.58
C HIS A 451 8.52 -16.06 23.51
N VAL A 452 8.27 -17.22 22.93
CA VAL A 452 8.30 -18.51 23.62
C VAL A 452 9.72 -19.04 23.64
N MET A 453 10.38 -19.01 22.48
CA MET A 453 11.80 -19.34 22.33
C MET A 453 12.46 -18.35 21.38
N SER A 454 13.75 -18.09 21.53
CA SER A 454 14.48 -17.24 20.57
C SER A 454 15.97 -17.60 20.47
N ALA A 455 16.53 -17.35 19.27
CA ALA A 455 17.96 -17.48 19.03
C ALA A 455 18.46 -16.22 18.32
N TRP A 456 19.49 -15.57 18.90
CA TRP A 456 20.03 -14.29 18.45
C TRP A 456 21.49 -14.46 18.02
N VAL A 457 21.80 -14.19 16.75
CA VAL A 457 23.18 -14.20 16.25
C VAL A 457 23.93 -13.01 16.82
N GLY A 458 25.06 -13.27 17.46
CA GLY A 458 25.82 -12.24 18.19
C GLY A 458 25.17 -11.77 19.49
N GLY A 459 24.11 -12.47 19.95
CA GLY A 459 23.34 -12.14 21.15
C GLY A 459 22.48 -10.88 20.97
N LYS A 460 21.96 -10.34 22.07
CA LYS A 460 21.09 -9.15 22.07
C LYS A 460 21.77 -7.85 21.61
N SER A 461 23.10 -7.82 21.59
CA SER A 461 23.88 -6.69 21.07
C SER A 461 24.03 -6.70 19.55
N GLY A 462 23.64 -7.80 18.90
CA GLY A 462 23.71 -7.97 17.47
C GLY A 462 25.07 -8.39 16.94
N ILE A 463 25.17 -8.47 15.62
CA ILE A 463 26.31 -8.96 14.88
C ILE A 463 27.37 -7.85 14.75
N SER A 464 28.59 -8.13 15.18
CA SER A 464 29.74 -7.24 14.98
C SER A 464 30.38 -7.46 13.61
N ASP A 465 31.12 -6.46 13.13
CA ASP A 465 31.87 -6.50 11.87
C ASP A 465 32.70 -7.79 11.74
N THR A 466 32.50 -8.50 10.65
CA THR A 466 33.19 -9.78 10.38
C THR A 466 34.55 -9.59 9.67
N ASN A 467 34.98 -8.34 9.49
CA ASN A 467 36.22 -7.96 8.78
C ASN A 467 36.30 -8.60 7.39
N GLY A 468 35.17 -8.61 6.67
CA GLY A 468 35.07 -9.15 5.32
C GLY A 468 35.10 -10.68 5.22
N GLN A 469 35.06 -11.40 6.34
CA GLN A 469 35.06 -12.86 6.35
C GLN A 469 33.64 -13.41 6.50
N TRP A 470 33.32 -14.49 5.77
CA TRP A 470 32.13 -15.27 6.01
C TRP A 470 32.27 -16.04 7.34
N LYS A 471 31.18 -16.07 8.09
CA LYS A 471 31.05 -16.83 9.32
C LYS A 471 29.88 -17.77 9.21
N THR A 472 30.04 -19.00 9.74
CA THR A 472 28.94 -19.92 9.99
C THR A 472 28.85 -20.09 11.50
N GLU A 473 27.68 -19.79 12.06
CA GLU A 473 27.40 -19.93 13.49
C GLU A 473 26.19 -20.83 13.68
N GLU A 474 26.21 -21.60 14.75
CA GLU A 474 25.10 -22.42 15.21
C GLU A 474 24.73 -22.00 16.64
N ILE A 475 23.51 -21.52 16.82
CA ILE A 475 23.01 -20.93 18.06
C ILE A 475 21.85 -21.75 18.58
N SER A 476 21.90 -22.17 19.85
CA SER A 476 20.77 -22.82 20.51
C SER A 476 19.65 -21.82 20.77
N PHE A 477 18.40 -22.26 20.65
CA PHE A 477 17.27 -21.47 21.10
C PHE A 477 17.20 -21.44 22.63
N ASP A 478 17.06 -20.25 23.19
CA ASP A 478 16.72 -20.03 24.59
C ASP A 478 15.22 -20.27 24.79
N ASP A 479 14.86 -21.15 25.73
CA ASP A 479 13.47 -21.41 26.09
C ASP A 479 13.05 -20.42 27.19
N LEU A 480 12.25 -19.42 26.82
CA LEU A 480 11.90 -18.30 27.69
C LEU A 480 10.61 -18.52 28.49
N LYS A 481 9.66 -19.30 27.93
CA LYS A 481 8.32 -19.49 28.53
C LYS A 481 7.89 -20.95 28.67
N GLY A 482 8.69 -21.88 28.19
CA GLY A 482 8.33 -23.30 28.10
C GLY A 482 7.53 -23.60 26.81
N TYR A 483 8.10 -24.48 25.98
CA TYR A 483 7.41 -25.00 24.80
C TYR A 483 6.31 -26.00 25.21
N ASP A 484 5.10 -25.82 24.68
CA ASP A 484 3.96 -26.72 24.88
C ASP A 484 3.47 -27.26 23.54
N ALA A 485 3.64 -28.54 23.29
CA ALA A 485 3.28 -29.18 22.01
C ALA A 485 1.76 -29.15 21.69
N THR A 486 0.91 -28.74 22.62
CA THR A 486 -0.54 -28.62 22.40
C THR A 486 -0.96 -27.25 21.83
N LYS A 487 -0.04 -26.30 21.78
CA LYS A 487 -0.26 -24.95 21.28
C LYS A 487 0.17 -24.79 19.82
N THR A 488 -0.38 -23.77 19.18
CA THR A 488 -0.01 -23.40 17.80
C THR A 488 1.09 -22.34 17.85
N TYR A 489 2.13 -22.55 17.05
CA TYR A 489 3.27 -21.67 17.00
C TYR A 489 3.59 -21.20 15.59
N LYS A 490 4.17 -20.00 15.52
CA LYS A 490 4.82 -19.50 14.32
C LYS A 490 6.29 -19.21 14.59
N LEU A 491 7.11 -19.39 13.54
CA LEU A 491 8.53 -19.07 13.54
C LEU A 491 8.75 -17.78 12.73
N ALA A 492 9.15 -16.72 13.41
CA ALA A 492 9.59 -15.47 12.80
C ALA A 492 11.12 -15.44 12.77
N ILE A 493 11.69 -15.31 11.56
CA ILE A 493 13.11 -14.99 11.39
C ILE A 493 13.18 -13.58 10.83
N ALA A 494 13.98 -12.72 11.45
CA ALA A 494 14.13 -11.33 11.07
C ALA A 494 15.60 -10.98 10.88
N CYS A 495 15.92 -10.34 9.74
CA CYS A 495 17.27 -9.98 9.34
C CYS A 495 17.32 -8.50 8.94
N GLN A 496 18.23 -7.74 9.57
CA GLN A 496 18.45 -6.32 9.29
C GLN A 496 19.94 -5.97 9.32
N PRO A 497 20.41 -5.04 8.48
CA PRO A 497 21.80 -4.58 8.53
C PRO A 497 22.07 -3.63 9.70
N SER A 498 21.02 -3.06 10.30
CA SER A 498 21.08 -2.20 11.49
C SER A 498 20.12 -2.73 12.54
N ILE A 499 20.63 -3.10 13.70
CA ILE A 499 19.83 -3.74 14.77
C ILE A 499 18.68 -2.85 15.26
N ASP A 500 18.86 -1.53 15.27
CA ASP A 500 17.84 -0.56 15.66
C ASP A 500 17.12 0.04 14.44
N GLY A 501 17.17 -0.67 13.31
CA GLY A 501 16.59 -0.22 12.04
C GLY A 501 15.09 0.07 12.11
N GLY A 502 14.32 -0.69 12.88
CA GLY A 502 12.89 -0.44 13.11
C GLY A 502 12.62 0.88 13.86
N GLU A 503 13.60 1.41 14.60
CA GLU A 503 13.54 2.73 15.23
C GLU A 503 14.17 3.82 14.36
N VAL A 504 14.49 3.46 13.11
CA VAL A 504 15.20 4.33 12.18
C VAL A 504 16.54 4.81 12.69
N LYS A 505 17.26 3.93 13.33
CA LYS A 505 18.60 4.15 13.85
C LYS A 505 19.57 3.15 13.23
N GLY A 506 20.75 3.62 12.81
CA GLY A 506 21.78 2.78 12.20
C GLY A 506 22.83 3.57 11.46
N ALA A 507 23.85 2.91 10.93
CA ALA A 507 24.89 3.57 10.19
C ALA A 507 24.69 3.39 8.68
N ILE A 508 24.75 4.50 7.93
CA ILE A 508 24.66 4.47 6.48
C ILE A 508 25.75 3.56 5.91
N GLY A 509 25.32 2.63 5.06
CA GLY A 509 26.20 1.66 4.41
C GLY A 509 26.50 0.42 5.26
N SER A 510 25.89 0.23 6.44
CA SER A 510 25.92 -1.08 7.11
C SER A 510 25.35 -2.15 6.18
N GLU A 511 26.08 -3.25 6.01
CA GLU A 511 25.75 -4.31 5.05
C GLU A 511 25.77 -5.68 5.71
N LEU A 512 24.68 -6.43 5.52
CA LEU A 512 24.55 -7.81 5.93
C LEU A 512 24.31 -8.70 4.71
N LEU A 513 25.21 -9.65 4.51
CA LEU A 513 25.07 -10.71 3.52
C LEU A 513 24.72 -12.01 4.24
N ILE A 514 23.73 -12.75 3.73
CA ILE A 514 23.30 -14.03 4.29
C ILE A 514 23.27 -15.06 3.16
N ASP A 515 24.01 -16.15 3.33
CA ASP A 515 24.13 -17.23 2.35
C ASP A 515 23.08 -18.31 2.58
N ASP A 516 23.00 -18.80 3.82
CA ASP A 516 22.00 -19.78 4.22
C ASP A 516 21.49 -19.53 5.65
N ILE A 517 20.27 -20.00 5.89
CA ILE A 517 19.67 -20.09 7.24
C ILE A 517 19.04 -21.48 7.37
N GLU A 518 19.31 -22.14 8.50
CA GLU A 518 18.69 -23.42 8.85
C GLU A 518 18.19 -23.38 10.30
N VAL A 519 16.93 -23.70 10.53
CA VAL A 519 16.36 -23.92 11.86
C VAL A 519 16.01 -25.39 11.99
N VAL A 520 16.64 -26.05 12.94
CA VAL A 520 16.40 -27.46 13.24
C VAL A 520 15.50 -27.58 14.46
N ALA A 521 14.44 -28.39 14.36
CA ALA A 521 13.54 -28.72 15.48
C ALA A 521 13.72 -30.15 15.97
N GLU A 522 13.27 -30.39 17.20
CA GLU A 522 13.16 -31.74 17.80
C GLU A 522 11.83 -32.39 17.44
#